data_f94a75baab844f25284320f4a8d613f2
#
_entry.id   f94a75baab844f25284320f4a8d613f2
#
_cell.length_a   1.000
_cell.length_b   1.000
_cell.length_c   1.000
_cell.angle_alpha   90.00
_cell.angle_beta   90.00
_cell.angle_gamma   90.00
#
_symmetry.space_group_name_H-M   'P 1'
#
loop_
_entity.id
_entity.type
_entity.pdbx_description
1 polymer ?
#
loop_
_entity_poly.entity_id
_entity_poly.type
_entity_poly.pdbx_seq_one_letter_code
_entity_poly.pdbx_strand_id
1 'polypeptide(L)'
;MVLFQASIVSKAKFLLNNTVAIALIEESDFKKFGANNEYTEGIAETLRTIKTVEVSAVLKESDNQTTKVSLRSDNIDVCEIVKKFNGGGHIHAAGCTIKKPLKIAYELLVDEIEKCLNS
;
A
#
# COMPACT_ATOMS: atom_id res chain seq x y z
N MET A 1 14.84 9.50 -4.03
CA MET A 1 14.16 10.78 -4.32
C MET A 1 13.33 11.23 -3.15
N VAL A 2 13.94 12.07 -2.32
CA VAL A 2 13.36 12.45 -1.03
C VAL A 2 12.06 13.25 -1.16
N LEU A 3 12.00 14.20 -2.11
CA LEU A 3 10.80 15.03 -2.28
C LEU A 3 9.59 14.22 -2.74
N PHE A 4 9.80 13.26 -3.63
CA PHE A 4 8.73 12.38 -4.09
C PHE A 4 8.18 11.56 -2.91
N GLN A 5 9.07 10.88 -2.17
CA GLN A 5 8.66 10.05 -1.06
C GLN A 5 7.98 10.87 0.03
N ALA A 6 8.51 12.04 0.35
CA ALA A 6 7.91 12.93 1.34
C ALA A 6 6.50 13.36 0.94
N SER A 7 6.29 13.67 -0.35
CA SER A 7 4.98 14.04 -0.85
C SER A 7 3.98 12.89 -0.68
N ILE A 8 4.37 11.68 -1.06
CA ILE A 8 3.49 10.52 -0.96
C ILE A 8 3.19 10.18 0.49
N VAL A 9 4.20 10.17 1.36
CA VAL A 9 4.01 9.85 2.79
C VAL A 9 3.12 10.90 3.46
N SER A 10 3.28 12.17 3.11
CA SER A 10 2.48 13.25 3.72
C SER A 10 0.99 13.14 3.40
N LYS A 11 0.64 12.44 2.33
CA LYS A 11 -0.75 12.24 1.91
C LYS A 11 -1.29 10.86 2.31
N ALA A 12 -0.50 10.07 3.05
CA ALA A 12 -0.93 8.73 3.45
C ALA A 12 -2.21 8.79 4.28
N LYS A 13 -3.07 7.80 4.08
CA LYS A 13 -4.31 7.69 4.82
C LYS A 13 -4.11 6.77 6.02
N PHE A 14 -4.59 7.19 7.17
CA PHE A 14 -4.53 6.39 8.39
C PHE A 14 -5.93 5.96 8.77
N LEU A 15 -6.12 4.66 8.97
CA LEU A 15 -7.42 4.04 9.18
C LEU A 15 -7.40 3.15 10.41
N LEU A 16 -8.58 2.77 10.89
CA LEU A 16 -8.74 1.80 11.98
C LEU A 16 -7.89 2.16 13.20
N ASN A 17 -8.15 3.37 13.73
CA ASN A 17 -7.43 3.93 14.88
C ASN A 17 -5.92 4.04 14.64
N ASN A 18 -5.56 4.43 13.42
CA ASN A 18 -4.16 4.63 13.01
C ASN A 18 -3.32 3.34 13.03
N THR A 19 -3.97 2.18 12.98
CA THR A 19 -3.26 0.90 12.88
C THR A 19 -2.95 0.51 11.44
N VAL A 20 -3.58 1.18 10.47
CA VAL A 20 -3.35 0.94 9.05
C VAL A 20 -2.94 2.25 8.38
N ALA A 21 -1.84 2.22 7.65
CA ALA A 21 -1.37 3.38 6.89
C ALA A 21 -1.29 2.99 5.41
N ILE A 22 -1.92 3.76 4.54
CA ILE A 22 -1.97 3.47 3.11
C ILE A 22 -1.51 4.69 2.31
N ALA A 23 -0.49 4.50 1.49
CA ALA A 23 -0.03 5.50 0.55
C ALA A 23 -0.59 5.19 -0.84
N LEU A 24 -1.12 6.20 -1.50
CA LEU A 24 -1.66 6.08 -2.85
C LEU A 24 -0.76 6.85 -3.81
N ILE A 25 -0.34 6.20 -4.88
CA ILE A 25 0.54 6.81 -5.88
C ILE A 25 -0.14 6.75 -7.23
N GLU A 26 -0.46 7.92 -7.77
CA GLU A 26 -1.03 8.05 -9.10
C GLU A 26 0.08 8.20 -10.13
N GLU A 27 -0.24 7.92 -11.38
CA GLU A 27 0.73 8.09 -12.46
C GLU A 27 1.22 9.54 -12.54
N SER A 28 0.34 10.50 -12.28
CA SER A 28 0.69 11.92 -12.25
C SER A 28 1.74 12.26 -11.20
N ASP A 29 1.81 11.51 -10.11
CA ASP A 29 2.82 11.74 -9.07
C ASP A 29 4.23 11.46 -9.62
N PHE A 30 4.39 10.41 -10.42
CA PHE A 30 5.66 10.11 -11.05
C PHE A 30 6.08 11.22 -11.99
N LYS A 31 5.16 11.72 -12.80
CA LYS A 31 5.44 12.78 -13.76
C LYS A 31 5.82 14.07 -13.06
N LYS A 32 5.09 14.41 -11.99
CA LYS A 32 5.30 15.66 -11.26
C LYS A 32 6.73 15.78 -10.71
N PHE A 33 7.29 14.68 -10.23
CA PHE A 33 8.62 14.68 -9.60
C PHE A 33 9.72 14.09 -10.48
N GLY A 34 9.41 13.70 -11.71
CA GLY A 34 10.37 13.01 -12.56
C GLY A 34 10.81 11.69 -11.98
N ALA A 35 9.98 11.10 -11.12
CA ALA A 35 10.30 9.86 -10.43
C ALA A 35 9.94 8.64 -11.28
N ASN A 36 10.50 7.49 -10.90
CA ASN A 36 10.17 6.21 -11.53
C ASN A 36 9.82 5.17 -10.46
N ASN A 37 9.53 3.95 -10.90
CA ASN A 37 9.07 2.90 -9.99
C ASN A 37 10.05 2.57 -8.87
N GLU A 38 11.34 2.82 -9.04
CA GLU A 38 12.34 2.53 -8.03
C GLU A 38 12.13 3.36 -6.77
N TYR A 39 11.58 4.56 -6.92
CA TYR A 39 11.37 5.48 -5.79
C TYR A 39 10.17 5.11 -4.92
N THR A 40 9.38 4.11 -5.31
CA THR A 40 8.26 3.64 -4.50
C THR A 40 8.68 2.61 -3.46
N GLU A 41 9.85 2.00 -3.67
CA GLU A 41 10.37 1.04 -2.71
C GLU A 41 10.69 1.74 -1.40
N GLY A 42 10.41 1.06 -0.32
CA GLY A 42 10.68 1.60 1.00
C GLY A 42 9.58 2.45 1.58
N ILE A 43 8.60 2.93 0.78
CA ILE A 43 7.51 3.73 1.33
C ILE A 43 6.69 2.92 2.32
N ALA A 44 6.31 1.68 1.96
CA ALA A 44 5.57 0.80 2.87
C ALA A 44 6.38 0.51 4.14
N GLU A 45 7.70 0.28 3.99
CA GLU A 45 8.59 0.08 5.13
C GLU A 45 8.64 1.32 6.04
N THR A 46 8.72 2.51 5.44
CA THR A 46 8.73 3.75 6.21
C THR A 46 7.44 3.91 7.00
N LEU A 47 6.29 3.68 6.37
CA LEU A 47 5.00 3.77 7.05
C LEU A 47 4.88 2.74 8.18
N ARG A 48 5.44 1.54 7.98
CA ARG A 48 5.42 0.50 9.00
C ARG A 48 6.17 0.91 10.28
N THR A 49 7.15 1.80 10.18
CA THR A 49 7.91 2.24 11.37
C THR A 49 7.11 3.15 12.29
N ILE A 50 5.98 3.66 11.84
CA ILE A 50 5.13 4.49 12.69
C ILE A 50 4.56 3.62 13.81
N LYS A 51 4.71 4.07 15.05
CA LYS A 51 4.45 3.26 16.25
C LYS A 51 3.10 2.57 16.29
N THR A 52 2.04 3.24 15.84
CA THR A 52 0.68 2.69 15.89
C THR A 52 0.35 1.75 14.74
N VAL A 53 1.17 1.76 13.69
CA VAL A 53 0.84 1.06 12.44
C VAL A 53 1.15 -0.43 12.55
N GLU A 54 0.14 -1.27 12.31
CA GLU A 54 0.28 -2.71 12.25
C GLU A 54 0.39 -3.21 10.80
N VAL A 55 -0.32 -2.54 9.88
CA VAL A 55 -0.25 -2.86 8.45
C VAL A 55 -0.02 -1.59 7.68
N SER A 56 0.98 -1.59 6.82
CA SER A 56 1.20 -0.50 5.88
C SER A 56 1.05 -1.01 4.45
N ALA A 57 0.56 -0.14 3.57
CA ALA A 57 0.32 -0.48 2.18
C ALA A 57 0.73 0.66 1.26
N VAL A 58 1.21 0.29 0.08
CA VAL A 58 1.41 1.23 -1.02
C VAL A 58 0.61 0.69 -2.19
N LEU A 59 -0.30 1.52 -2.70
CA LEU A 59 -1.07 1.23 -3.90
C LEU A 59 -0.57 2.16 -5.00
N LYS A 60 -0.09 1.57 -6.06
CA LYS A 60 0.51 2.29 -7.18
C LYS A 60 -0.30 2.07 -8.45
N GLU A 61 -0.77 3.16 -9.04
CA GLU A 61 -1.47 3.10 -10.32
C GLU A 61 -0.47 2.64 -11.40
N SER A 62 -0.73 1.46 -11.97
CA SER A 62 0.09 0.92 -13.05
C SER A 62 -0.40 1.41 -14.40
N ASP A 63 -1.73 1.41 -14.55
CA ASP A 63 -2.45 2.06 -15.65
C ASP A 63 -3.84 2.39 -15.12
N ASN A 64 -4.71 2.95 -15.96
CA ASN A 64 -6.04 3.38 -15.48
C ASN A 64 -6.97 2.24 -15.06
N GLN A 65 -6.56 0.98 -15.22
CA GLN A 65 -7.37 -0.18 -14.89
C GLN A 65 -6.64 -1.19 -14.01
N THR A 66 -5.43 -0.87 -13.58
CA THR A 66 -4.59 -1.82 -12.84
C THR A 66 -3.83 -1.11 -11.72
N THR A 67 -3.85 -1.69 -10.53
CA THR A 67 -3.17 -1.17 -9.35
C THR A 67 -2.25 -2.22 -8.78
N LYS A 68 -1.01 -1.85 -8.52
CA LYS A 68 -0.04 -2.73 -7.85
C LYS A 68 -0.02 -2.39 -6.37
N VAL A 69 -0.01 -3.43 -5.55
CA VAL A 69 -0.13 -3.31 -4.09
C VAL A 69 1.07 -3.95 -3.42
N SER A 70 1.64 -3.25 -2.45
CA SER A 70 2.68 -3.79 -1.56
C SER A 70 2.22 -3.61 -0.13
N LEU A 71 2.34 -4.67 0.68
CA LEU A 71 1.96 -4.65 2.09
C LEU A 71 3.14 -5.01 2.98
N ARG A 72 3.18 -4.40 4.16
CA ARG A 72 4.15 -4.71 5.21
C ARG A 72 3.44 -4.77 6.56
N SER A 73 3.98 -5.56 7.48
CA SER A 73 3.43 -5.66 8.84
C SER A 73 4.50 -6.11 9.82
N ASP A 74 4.22 -5.93 11.11
CA ASP A 74 5.05 -6.50 12.17
C ASP A 74 4.48 -7.82 12.69
N ASN A 75 3.16 -7.90 12.86
CA ASN A 75 2.52 -9.04 13.50
C ASN A 75 1.37 -9.67 12.71
N ILE A 76 0.97 -9.05 11.62
CA ILE A 76 -0.17 -9.51 10.82
C ILE A 76 0.35 -10.27 9.60
N ASP A 77 -0.30 -11.36 9.25
CA ASP A 77 0.05 -12.12 8.05
C ASP A 77 -0.53 -11.43 6.81
N VAL A 78 0.25 -10.54 6.20
CA VAL A 78 -0.20 -9.82 5.01
C VAL A 78 -0.26 -10.71 3.77
N CYS A 79 0.41 -11.86 3.79
CA CYS A 79 0.30 -12.81 2.69
C CYS A 79 -1.13 -13.33 2.56
N GLU A 80 -1.82 -13.56 3.68
CA GLU A 80 -3.22 -14.00 3.66
C GLU A 80 -4.13 -12.93 3.05
N ILE A 81 -3.80 -11.65 3.22
CA ILE A 81 -4.58 -10.56 2.62
C ILE A 81 -4.43 -10.59 1.10
N VAL A 82 -3.19 -10.64 0.60
CA VAL A 82 -2.96 -10.56 -0.83
C VAL A 82 -3.39 -11.82 -1.59
N LYS A 83 -3.50 -12.97 -0.91
CA LYS A 83 -4.02 -14.17 -1.54
C LYS A 83 -5.44 -14.01 -2.04
N LYS A 84 -6.23 -13.12 -1.45
CA LYS A 84 -7.57 -12.80 -1.91
C LYS A 84 -7.55 -12.17 -3.31
N PHE A 85 -6.41 -11.65 -3.72
CA PHE A 85 -6.21 -11.02 -5.03
C PHE A 85 -5.19 -11.80 -5.87
N ASN A 86 -4.99 -13.07 -5.57
CA ASN A 86 -4.05 -13.95 -6.28
C ASN A 86 -2.59 -13.49 -6.15
N GLY A 87 -2.29 -12.78 -5.06
CA GLY A 87 -0.93 -12.34 -4.79
C GLY A 87 -0.16 -13.34 -3.93
N GLY A 88 1.01 -12.93 -3.48
CA GLY A 88 1.87 -13.78 -2.67
C GLY A 88 3.01 -12.98 -2.05
N GLY A 89 3.86 -13.70 -1.33
CA GLY A 89 5.02 -13.13 -0.66
C GLY A 89 5.25 -13.82 0.67
N HIS A 90 5.68 -13.03 1.64
CA HIS A 90 5.98 -13.51 2.98
C HIS A 90 4.96 -12.98 3.98
N ILE A 91 4.96 -13.54 5.18
CA ILE A 91 4.02 -13.16 6.25
C ILE A 91 4.03 -11.64 6.49
N HIS A 92 5.21 -11.03 6.51
CA HIS A 92 5.34 -9.60 6.84
C HIS A 92 5.61 -8.70 5.64
N ALA A 93 5.69 -9.26 4.44
CA ALA A 93 5.97 -8.50 3.22
C ALA A 93 5.39 -9.24 2.02
N ALA A 94 4.32 -8.72 1.44
CA ALA A 94 3.63 -9.38 0.35
C ALA A 94 3.06 -8.36 -0.62
N GLY A 95 2.71 -8.82 -1.80
CA GLY A 95 2.17 -7.94 -2.83
C GLY A 95 1.20 -8.64 -3.76
N CYS A 96 0.43 -7.83 -4.47
CA CYS A 96 -0.51 -8.33 -5.47
C CYS A 96 -0.76 -7.28 -6.54
N THR A 97 -1.45 -7.68 -7.57
CA THR A 97 -1.94 -6.78 -8.62
C THR A 97 -3.45 -6.88 -8.65
N ILE A 98 -4.12 -5.77 -8.47
CA ILE A 98 -5.58 -5.72 -8.53
C ILE A 98 -5.95 -5.09 -9.87
N LYS A 99 -6.70 -5.83 -10.69
CA LYS A 99 -7.09 -5.37 -12.03
C LYS A 99 -8.30 -4.46 -11.96
N LYS A 100 -8.14 -3.36 -11.25
CA LYS A 100 -9.15 -2.31 -11.05
C LYS A 100 -8.43 -0.97 -10.93
N PRO A 101 -9.15 0.14 -11.22
CA PRO A 101 -8.60 1.47 -11.00
C PRO A 101 -8.22 1.68 -9.53
N LEU A 102 -7.33 2.61 -9.30
CA LEU A 102 -6.76 2.89 -7.97
C LEU A 102 -7.83 3.04 -6.88
N LYS A 103 -8.86 3.82 -7.13
CA LYS A 103 -9.91 4.06 -6.13
C LYS A 103 -10.64 2.78 -5.74
N ILE A 104 -10.98 1.95 -6.72
CA ILE A 104 -11.69 0.69 -6.46
C ILE A 104 -10.77 -0.32 -5.79
N ALA A 105 -9.52 -0.40 -6.25
CA ALA A 105 -8.53 -1.27 -5.62
C ALA A 105 -8.33 -0.90 -4.15
N TYR A 106 -8.28 0.40 -3.84
CA TYR A 106 -8.17 0.89 -2.48
C TYR A 106 -9.34 0.39 -1.62
N GLU A 107 -10.56 0.55 -2.10
CA GLU A 107 -11.75 0.13 -1.36
C GLU A 107 -11.76 -1.38 -1.10
N LEU A 108 -11.40 -2.18 -2.11
CA LEU A 108 -11.34 -3.63 -1.98
C LEU A 108 -10.27 -4.05 -0.97
N LEU A 109 -9.11 -3.42 -1.04
CA LEU A 109 -8.01 -3.75 -0.14
C LEU A 109 -8.33 -3.38 1.31
N VAL A 110 -8.89 -2.20 1.53
CA VAL A 110 -9.28 -1.76 2.88
C VAL A 110 -10.25 -2.76 3.50
N ASP A 111 -11.23 -3.22 2.72
CA ASP A 111 -12.20 -4.19 3.19
C ASP A 111 -11.53 -5.50 3.65
N GLU A 112 -10.57 -6.00 2.88
CA GLU A 112 -9.87 -7.23 3.25
C GLU A 112 -8.93 -7.03 4.45
N ILE A 113 -8.28 -5.87 4.55
CA ILE A 113 -7.45 -5.55 5.71
C ILE A 113 -8.31 -5.49 6.97
N GLU A 114 -9.45 -4.81 6.88
CA GLU A 114 -10.37 -4.68 8.01
C GLU A 114 -10.84 -6.05 8.50
N LYS A 115 -11.23 -6.94 7.59
CA LYS A 115 -11.63 -8.29 7.94
C LYS A 115 -10.53 -9.04 8.67
N CYS A 116 -9.30 -8.88 8.21
CA CYS A 116 -8.14 -9.54 8.81
C CYS A 116 -7.89 -9.04 10.23
N LEU A 117 -7.95 -7.73 10.44
CA LEU A 117 -7.69 -7.14 11.76
C LEU A 117 -8.81 -7.40 12.76
N ASN A 118 -10.02 -7.63 12.29
CA ASN A 118 -11.18 -7.86 13.15
C ASN A 118 -11.47 -9.36 13.40
N SER A 119 -10.66 -10.23 12.85
CA SER A 119 -10.85 -11.67 13.03
C SER A 119 -10.15 -12.21 14.26
#